data_a85f7068269f028755a458fd412f74e6
#
_entry.id   a85f7068269f028755a458fd412f74e6
#
_cell.length_a   1.000
_cell.length_b   1.000
_cell.length_c   1.000
_cell.angle_alpha   90.00
_cell.angle_beta   90.00
_cell.angle_gamma   90.00
#
_symmetry.space_group_name_H-M   'P 1'
#
loop_
_entity.id
_entity.type
_entity.pdbx_description
1 polymer ?
#
loop_
_entity_poly.entity_id
_entity_poly.type
_entity_poly.pdbx_seq_one_letter_code
_entity_poly.pdbx_strand_id
1 'polypeptide(L)'
;MLNKFTIIGLIIGSIISILGASSMINSFSAPNEIQEDSATFGIGDLDKIKFNSPENSSQSLTVTGDSFDVKITTPDSSNDRDESFKGKANFSWTSINSGETIIIIQNTGDSKFTEDYKFELERDPLFFTYSILVIIAGIV
;
A
#
# COMPACT_ATOMS: atom_id res chain seq x y z
N MET A 1 -35.94 -20.70 30.91
CA MET A 1 -36.12 -19.24 30.92
C MET A 1 -34.76 -18.56 30.99
N LEU A 2 -34.47 -17.64 30.08
CA LEU A 2 -33.21 -16.93 30.06
C LEU A 2 -33.20 -15.85 31.17
N ASN A 3 -32.13 -15.76 31.93
CA ASN A 3 -31.97 -14.70 32.90
C ASN A 3 -31.49 -13.38 32.25
N LYS A 4 -31.57 -12.29 33.01
CA LYS A 4 -31.21 -10.97 32.46
C LYS A 4 -29.77 -10.90 31.93
N PHE A 5 -28.84 -11.58 32.58
CA PHE A 5 -27.44 -11.58 32.19
C PHE A 5 -27.21 -12.35 30.89
N THR A 6 -27.93 -13.44 30.72
CA THR A 6 -27.88 -14.23 29.46
C THR A 6 -28.41 -13.42 28.28
N ILE A 7 -29.50 -12.68 28.48
CA ILE A 7 -30.07 -11.82 27.43
C ILE A 7 -29.10 -10.70 27.06
N ILE A 8 -28.51 -10.04 28.06
CA ILE A 8 -27.51 -8.98 27.83
C ILE A 8 -26.30 -9.53 27.08
N GLY A 9 -25.78 -10.69 27.51
CA GLY A 9 -24.65 -11.34 26.84
C GLY A 9 -24.96 -11.71 25.38
N LEU A 10 -26.17 -12.20 25.11
CA LEU A 10 -26.61 -12.54 23.77
C LEU A 10 -26.69 -11.30 22.85
N ILE A 11 -27.22 -10.19 23.37
CA ILE A 11 -27.30 -8.92 22.63
C ILE A 11 -25.90 -8.39 22.29
N ILE A 12 -25.00 -8.33 23.29
CA ILE A 12 -23.63 -7.88 23.10
C ILE A 12 -22.88 -8.78 22.12
N GLY A 13 -23.00 -10.09 22.25
CA GLY A 13 -22.37 -11.06 21.35
C GLY A 13 -22.86 -10.89 19.91
N SER A 14 -24.15 -10.65 19.73
CA SER A 14 -24.73 -10.40 18.40
C SER A 14 -24.17 -9.13 17.76
N ILE A 15 -24.06 -8.03 18.52
CA ILE A 15 -23.50 -6.77 18.04
C ILE A 15 -22.03 -6.97 17.61
N ILE A 16 -21.22 -7.64 18.44
CA ILE A 16 -19.81 -7.90 18.12
C ILE A 16 -19.68 -8.76 16.87
N SER A 17 -20.50 -9.79 16.72
CA SER A 17 -20.49 -10.66 15.52
C SER A 17 -20.86 -9.91 14.26
N ILE A 18 -21.85 -9.02 14.31
CA ILE A 18 -22.25 -8.19 13.17
C ILE A 18 -21.12 -7.23 12.77
N LEU A 19 -20.48 -6.57 13.75
CA LEU A 19 -19.36 -5.68 13.49
C LEU A 19 -18.16 -6.43 12.89
N GLY A 20 -17.86 -7.62 13.40
CA GLY A 20 -16.80 -8.46 12.86
C GLY A 20 -17.07 -8.92 11.43
N ALA A 21 -18.29 -9.35 11.14
CA ALA A 21 -18.72 -9.74 9.80
C ALA A 21 -18.66 -8.55 8.82
N SER A 22 -19.12 -7.38 9.22
CA SER A 22 -19.04 -6.16 8.41
C SER A 22 -17.60 -5.78 8.10
N SER A 23 -16.71 -5.86 9.08
CA SER A 23 -15.28 -5.59 8.89
C SER A 23 -14.63 -6.57 7.91
N MET A 24 -14.98 -7.84 8.02
CA MET A 24 -14.49 -8.89 7.11
C MET A 24 -14.97 -8.68 5.67
N ILE A 25 -16.23 -8.35 5.47
CA ILE A 25 -16.79 -8.05 4.15
C ILE A 25 -16.08 -6.84 3.55
N ASN A 26 -15.85 -5.78 4.31
CA ASN A 26 -15.12 -4.62 3.86
C ASN A 26 -13.67 -4.96 3.46
N SER A 27 -13.02 -5.87 4.18
CA SER A 27 -11.67 -6.32 3.86
C SER A 27 -11.59 -7.08 2.53
N PHE A 28 -12.61 -7.88 2.21
CA PHE A 28 -12.69 -8.59 0.94
C PHE A 28 -13.11 -7.70 -0.23
N SER A 29 -14.03 -6.76 0.02
CA SER A 29 -14.62 -5.92 -1.01
C SER A 29 -13.84 -4.63 -1.26
N ALA A 30 -13.04 -4.19 -0.30
CA ALA A 30 -12.28 -2.97 -0.41
C ALA A 30 -11.13 -3.12 -1.42
N PRO A 31 -10.86 -2.07 -2.22
CA PRO A 31 -9.71 -2.06 -3.09
C PRO A 31 -8.40 -2.16 -2.27
N ASN A 32 -7.32 -2.43 -2.96
CA ASN A 32 -5.98 -2.38 -2.37
C ASN A 32 -5.75 -1.02 -1.71
N GLU A 33 -4.88 -1.00 -0.71
CA GLU A 33 -4.49 0.24 -0.07
C GLU A 33 -3.77 1.14 -1.08
N ILE A 34 -4.16 2.42 -1.14
CA ILE A 34 -3.51 3.41 -1.99
C ILE A 34 -2.68 4.33 -1.11
N GLN A 35 -1.38 4.37 -1.36
CA GLN A 35 -0.46 5.30 -0.73
C GLN A 35 -0.09 6.40 -1.72
N GLU A 36 -0.41 7.64 -1.35
CA GLU A 36 -0.08 8.83 -2.13
C GLU A 36 0.71 9.78 -1.24
N ASP A 37 1.89 10.18 -1.70
CA ASP A 37 2.77 11.05 -0.92
C ASP A 37 3.67 11.87 -1.84
N SER A 38 4.29 12.88 -1.26
CA SER A 38 5.22 13.80 -1.91
C SER A 38 6.38 14.08 -0.98
N ALA A 39 7.60 14.03 -1.49
CA ALA A 39 8.81 14.26 -0.71
C ALA A 39 9.83 15.08 -1.50
N THR A 40 10.65 15.85 -0.79
CA THR A 40 11.74 16.65 -1.36
C THR A 40 13.07 16.22 -0.75
N PHE A 41 14.06 15.95 -1.60
CA PHE A 41 15.38 15.50 -1.19
C PHE A 41 16.47 16.49 -1.60
N GLY A 42 17.52 16.58 -0.77
CA GLY A 42 18.64 17.45 -1.00
C GLY A 42 19.62 16.93 -2.05
N ILE A 43 20.64 17.76 -2.33
CA ILE A 43 21.74 17.43 -3.25
C ILE A 43 22.48 16.19 -2.76
N GLY A 44 22.70 15.22 -3.66
CA GLY A 44 23.40 13.97 -3.35
C GLY A 44 22.60 12.94 -2.57
N ASP A 45 21.36 13.26 -2.18
CA ASP A 45 20.51 12.34 -1.45
C ASP A 45 20.02 11.20 -2.35
N LEU A 46 19.79 10.04 -1.73
CA LEU A 46 19.24 8.87 -2.36
C LEU A 46 17.98 8.45 -1.60
N ASP A 47 16.91 8.17 -2.33
CA ASP A 47 15.71 7.58 -1.77
C ASP A 47 15.51 6.17 -2.28
N LYS A 48 15.13 5.27 -1.39
CA LYS A 48 14.81 3.88 -1.70
C LYS A 48 13.41 3.56 -1.19
N ILE A 49 12.51 3.27 -2.11
CA ILE A 49 11.13 2.92 -1.81
C ILE A 49 10.95 1.43 -2.07
N LYS A 50 10.44 0.70 -1.08
CA LYS A 50 10.08 -0.72 -1.19
C LYS A 50 8.64 -0.90 -0.80
N PHE A 51 7.89 -1.63 -1.62
CA PHE A 51 6.52 -1.99 -1.29
C PHE A 51 6.11 -3.28 -2.00
N ASN A 52 5.11 -3.97 -1.43
CA ASN A 52 4.49 -5.12 -2.06
C ASN A 52 3.34 -4.66 -2.95
N SER A 53 3.48 -4.87 -4.24
CA SER A 53 2.46 -4.53 -5.23
C SER A 53 1.56 -5.74 -5.52
N PRO A 54 0.23 -5.56 -5.47
CA PRO A 54 -0.70 -6.61 -5.87
C PRO A 54 -0.67 -6.86 -7.38
N GLU A 55 -1.10 -8.03 -7.80
CA GLU A 55 -1.31 -8.35 -9.20
C GLU A 55 -2.31 -7.37 -9.84
N ASN A 56 -2.03 -6.92 -11.05
CA ASN A 56 -2.84 -5.97 -11.82
C ASN A 56 -3.05 -4.60 -11.15
N SER A 57 -2.16 -4.21 -10.25
CA SER A 57 -2.21 -2.90 -9.60
C SER A 57 -1.56 -1.81 -10.47
N SER A 58 -2.10 -0.59 -10.36
CA SER A 58 -1.58 0.59 -11.07
C SER A 58 -0.63 1.37 -10.19
N GLN A 59 0.55 1.70 -10.72
CA GLN A 59 1.59 2.45 -10.04
C GLN A 59 1.93 3.71 -10.82
N SER A 60 2.21 4.79 -10.12
CA SER A 60 2.52 6.09 -10.70
C SER A 60 3.58 6.81 -9.89
N LEU A 61 4.58 7.36 -10.56
CA LEU A 61 5.68 8.11 -9.96
C LEU A 61 6.05 9.28 -10.87
N THR A 62 6.19 10.46 -10.30
CA THR A 62 6.70 11.66 -10.97
C THR A 62 7.91 12.19 -10.21
N VAL A 63 9.02 12.40 -10.88
CA VAL A 63 10.23 12.98 -10.29
C VAL A 63 10.56 14.28 -11.04
N THR A 64 10.84 15.34 -10.29
CA THR A 64 11.20 16.66 -10.81
C THR A 64 12.50 17.13 -10.17
N GLY A 65 13.50 17.44 -10.98
CA GLY A 65 14.81 17.91 -10.52
C GLY A 65 15.72 18.23 -11.69
N ASP A 66 16.90 18.79 -11.42
CA ASP A 66 17.85 19.14 -12.47
C ASP A 66 18.42 17.90 -13.17
N SER A 67 18.84 16.94 -12.39
CA SER A 67 19.38 15.67 -12.89
C SER A 67 19.24 14.60 -11.83
N PHE A 68 18.77 13.40 -12.22
CA PHE A 68 18.57 12.30 -11.30
C PHE A 68 18.60 10.96 -12.04
N ASP A 69 18.96 9.91 -11.30
CA ASP A 69 18.94 8.53 -11.77
C ASP A 69 17.75 7.82 -11.13
N VAL A 70 17.01 7.04 -11.91
CA VAL A 70 15.89 6.24 -11.44
C VAL A 70 16.10 4.79 -11.81
N LYS A 71 16.02 3.92 -10.80
CA LYS A 71 16.03 2.47 -10.97
C LYS A 71 14.77 1.87 -10.40
N ILE A 72 14.01 1.19 -11.23
CA ILE A 72 12.77 0.50 -10.84
C ILE A 72 12.96 -0.99 -11.09
N THR A 73 12.73 -1.79 -10.05
CA THR A 73 12.76 -3.25 -10.12
C THR A 73 11.40 -3.79 -9.74
N THR A 74 10.78 -4.54 -10.65
CA THR A 74 9.45 -5.13 -10.47
C THR A 74 9.55 -6.64 -10.29
N PRO A 75 8.52 -7.32 -9.72
CA PRO A 75 8.58 -8.74 -9.41
C PRO A 75 8.88 -9.65 -10.60
N ASP A 76 8.38 -9.31 -11.78
CA ASP A 76 8.56 -10.09 -13.00
C ASP A 76 9.55 -9.48 -14.01
N SER A 77 10.20 -8.38 -13.64
CA SER A 77 11.13 -7.61 -14.48
C SER A 77 10.52 -6.98 -15.73
N SER A 78 9.22 -7.07 -15.95
CA SER A 78 8.56 -6.56 -17.15
C SER A 78 8.57 -5.04 -17.26
N ASN A 79 8.62 -4.35 -16.13
CA ASN A 79 8.63 -2.89 -16.03
C ASN A 79 9.92 -2.34 -15.44
N ASP A 80 10.98 -3.13 -15.42
CA ASP A 80 12.27 -2.69 -14.88
C ASP A 80 12.85 -1.53 -15.70
N ARG A 81 13.40 -0.56 -14.99
CA ARG A 81 14.07 0.62 -15.57
C ARG A 81 15.33 0.96 -14.79
N ASP A 82 16.33 1.46 -15.48
CA ASP A 82 17.58 1.98 -14.92
C ASP A 82 18.10 3.05 -15.87
N GLU A 83 17.67 4.29 -15.66
CA GLU A 83 17.93 5.41 -16.57
C GLU A 83 18.22 6.70 -15.81
N SER A 84 18.91 7.62 -16.49
CA SER A 84 19.17 8.98 -16.00
C SER A 84 18.26 9.97 -16.70
N PHE A 85 17.77 10.96 -15.95
CA PHE A 85 16.82 11.96 -16.42
C PHE A 85 17.24 13.38 -16.05
N LYS A 86 16.71 14.35 -16.78
CA LYS A 86 16.85 15.78 -16.50
C LYS A 86 15.48 16.44 -16.55
N GLY A 87 15.21 17.32 -15.59
CA GLY A 87 13.97 18.10 -15.51
C GLY A 87 12.86 17.31 -14.85
N LYS A 88 11.97 16.70 -15.62
CA LYS A 88 10.82 15.98 -15.12
C LYS A 88 10.68 14.62 -15.79
N ALA A 89 10.44 13.58 -15.00
CA ALA A 89 10.15 12.23 -15.49
C ALA A 89 8.86 11.69 -14.87
N ASN A 90 7.99 11.13 -15.70
CA ASN A 90 6.75 10.49 -15.29
C ASN A 90 6.84 9.00 -15.58
N PHE A 91 6.52 8.18 -14.58
CA PHE A 91 6.47 6.74 -14.68
C PHE A 91 5.07 6.27 -14.34
N SER A 92 4.53 5.40 -15.18
CA SER A 92 3.23 4.78 -14.95
C SER A 92 3.28 3.36 -15.50
N TRP A 93 2.91 2.39 -14.65
CA TRP A 93 2.91 0.99 -15.04
C TRP A 93 1.85 0.20 -14.28
N THR A 94 1.53 -0.98 -14.81
CA THR A 94 0.67 -1.95 -14.15
C THR A 94 1.53 -3.14 -13.73
N SER A 95 1.46 -3.49 -12.44
CA SER A 95 2.15 -4.67 -11.91
C SER A 95 1.44 -5.93 -12.40
N ILE A 96 2.12 -6.76 -13.19
CA ILE A 96 1.54 -7.98 -13.76
C ILE A 96 1.44 -9.06 -12.70
N ASN A 97 2.50 -9.26 -11.93
CA ASN A 97 2.55 -10.23 -10.84
C ASN A 97 2.62 -9.53 -9.48
N SER A 98 2.06 -10.17 -8.46
CA SER A 98 2.23 -9.69 -7.08
C SER A 98 3.66 -9.93 -6.59
N GLY A 99 4.16 -9.04 -5.74
CA GLY A 99 5.48 -9.15 -5.15
C GLY A 99 6.09 -7.80 -4.81
N GLU A 100 7.38 -7.81 -4.46
CA GLU A 100 8.10 -6.61 -4.05
C GLU A 100 8.52 -5.76 -5.26
N THR A 101 8.19 -4.48 -5.19
CA THR A 101 8.70 -3.44 -6.10
C THR A 101 9.69 -2.57 -5.35
N ILE A 102 10.84 -2.29 -5.96
CA ILE A 102 11.90 -1.47 -5.39
C ILE A 102 12.17 -0.31 -6.34
N ILE A 103 12.13 0.91 -5.80
CA ILE A 103 12.45 2.13 -6.55
C ILE A 103 13.62 2.82 -5.86
N ILE A 104 14.67 3.12 -6.60
CA ILE A 104 15.83 3.86 -6.11
C ILE A 104 15.96 5.12 -6.97
N ILE A 105 15.97 6.28 -6.30
CA ILE A 105 16.13 7.58 -6.95
C ILE A 105 17.35 8.25 -6.33
N GLN A 106 18.31 8.63 -7.16
CA GLN A 106 19.52 9.32 -6.76
C GLN A 106 19.53 10.74 -7.36
N ASN A 107 19.71 11.75 -6.52
CA ASN A 107 19.93 13.12 -7.00
C ASN A 107 21.37 13.28 -7.49
N THR A 108 21.55 13.46 -8.78
CA THR A 108 22.84 13.69 -9.44
C THR A 108 23.02 15.14 -9.88
N GLY A 109 22.05 16.00 -9.60
CA GLY A 109 22.06 17.42 -9.94
C GLY A 109 22.57 18.31 -8.82
N ASP A 110 22.56 19.62 -9.08
CA ASP A 110 23.05 20.66 -8.17
C ASP A 110 21.93 21.33 -7.38
N SER A 111 20.70 20.84 -7.47
CA SER A 111 19.54 21.35 -6.76
C SER A 111 18.73 20.20 -6.14
N LYS A 112 17.76 20.56 -5.29
CA LYS A 112 16.83 19.59 -4.69
C LYS A 112 15.95 18.97 -5.77
N PHE A 113 15.56 17.70 -5.58
CA PHE A 113 14.54 17.06 -6.39
C PHE A 113 13.29 16.76 -5.57
N THR A 114 12.16 16.69 -6.25
CA THR A 114 10.86 16.36 -5.64
C THR A 114 10.32 15.11 -6.30
N GLU A 115 9.79 14.20 -5.48
CA GLU A 115 9.08 13.02 -5.96
C GLU A 115 7.63 13.04 -5.49
N ASP A 116 6.73 12.71 -6.40
CA ASP A 116 5.31 12.50 -6.13
C ASP A 116 4.94 11.10 -6.57
N TYR A 117 4.30 10.33 -5.71
CA TYR A 117 3.92 8.97 -6.06
C TYR A 117 2.52 8.60 -5.60
N LYS A 118 1.94 7.66 -6.32
CA LYS A 118 0.68 7.01 -5.99
C LYS A 118 0.82 5.53 -6.26
N PHE A 119 0.92 4.73 -5.20
CA PHE A 119 1.10 3.30 -5.28
C PHE A 119 -0.09 2.55 -4.71
N GLU A 120 -0.49 1.47 -5.39
CA GLU A 120 -1.40 0.48 -4.83
C GLU A 120 -0.57 -0.59 -4.11
N LEU A 121 -0.87 -0.80 -2.83
CA LEU A 121 -0.18 -1.74 -1.96
C LEU A 121 -1.08 -2.93 -1.63
N GLU A 122 -0.46 -4.08 -1.36
CA GLU A 122 -1.18 -5.19 -0.75
C GLU A 122 -1.68 -4.80 0.64
N ARG A 123 -2.94 -5.13 0.90
CA ARG A 123 -3.53 -4.91 2.20
C ARG A 123 -2.89 -5.85 3.22
N ASP A 124 -2.64 -5.33 4.43
CA ASP A 124 -2.03 -6.09 5.51
C ASP A 124 -2.89 -7.33 5.87
N PRO A 125 -2.35 -8.56 5.80
CA PRO A 125 -3.06 -9.77 6.17
C PRO A 125 -3.59 -9.77 7.62
N LEU A 126 -3.03 -8.97 8.51
CA LEU A 126 -3.47 -8.85 9.90
C LEU A 126 -4.91 -8.35 10.02
N PHE A 127 -5.39 -7.54 9.09
CA PHE A 127 -6.80 -7.13 9.07
C PHE A 127 -7.76 -8.31 9.01
N PHE A 128 -7.47 -9.29 8.19
CA PHE A 128 -8.28 -10.50 8.08
C PHE A 128 -8.28 -11.29 9.39
N THR A 129 -7.13 -11.50 9.98
CA THR A 129 -6.97 -12.20 11.27
C THR A 129 -7.73 -11.49 12.38
N TYR A 130 -7.62 -10.18 12.46
CA TYR A 130 -8.34 -9.38 13.43
C TYR A 130 -9.85 -9.50 13.28
N SER A 131 -10.37 -9.44 12.06
CA SER A 131 -11.80 -9.59 11.78
C SER A 131 -12.34 -10.95 12.23
N ILE A 132 -11.59 -12.03 12.00
CA ILE A 132 -11.93 -13.37 12.45
C ILE A 132 -11.99 -13.42 13.98
N LEU A 133 -11.00 -12.85 14.68
CA LEU A 133 -10.97 -12.83 16.14
C LEU A 133 -12.17 -12.08 16.73
N VAL A 134 -12.59 -10.98 16.12
CA VAL A 134 -13.77 -10.21 16.56
C VAL A 134 -15.05 -11.06 16.39
N ILE A 135 -15.19 -11.78 15.29
CA ILE A 135 -16.34 -12.66 15.07
C ILE A 135 -16.37 -13.78 16.10
N ILE A 136 -15.27 -14.45 16.36
CA ILE A 136 -15.17 -15.52 17.36
C ILE A 136 -15.53 -14.99 18.75
N ALA A 137 -15.01 -13.83 19.15
CA ALA A 137 -15.32 -13.20 20.42
C ALA A 137 -16.81 -12.88 20.58
N GLY A 138 -17.48 -12.54 19.48
CA GLY A 138 -18.91 -12.27 19.47
C GLY A 138 -19.78 -13.54 19.60
N ILE A 139 -19.30 -14.68 19.16
CA ILE A 139 -20.02 -15.96 19.23
C ILE A 139 -19.90 -16.60 20.63
N VAL A 140 -18.77 -16.45 21.26
CA VAL A 140 -18.50 -16.97 22.62
C VAL A 140 -19.01 -16.02 23.67
#